data_322133dd9d0d7d04dcd7fe564761ed52
#
_entry.id   322133dd9d0d7d04dcd7fe564761ed52
#
_cell.length_a   1.000
_cell.length_b   1.000
_cell.length_c   1.000
_cell.angle_alpha   90.00
_cell.angle_beta   90.00
_cell.angle_gamma   90.00
#
_symmetry.space_group_name_H-M   'P 1'
#
loop_
_entity.id
_entity.type
_entity.pdbx_description
1 polymer ?
#
loop_
_entity_poly.entity_id
_entity_poly.type
_entity_poly.pdbx_seq_one_letter_code
_entity_poly.pdbx_strand_id
1 'polypeptide(L)'
;MNTKRHILSLIVVLLSLAAQAQGLSANQRLLGYIEDDSITVSNGAFGEVGTYSVGAVLTPKELSAYAGCKVVGIRLAAGLNLGRARTFIYNIGANSQLTAVREQRQKIYNGWNNVFFNSGEYEITGEEYLFFGFDYTETEEMVAAEEGALCGYGDAEPVDGGFYIYGDFGNGLGLFSISGIGCLCVQLIVDVSSLPEKDFDMLDIDAGFKYKQPGEDVDVMVTLANVGRERASTYQMGYQLDNFEPVKTIVDEPLQSGRSTVRLFDFSLPNNMAIGLHTLKVFVSQIDGQSLPELSRNDTITATFGVYHDTLSRSKVYMEIYTDQSSPYVPWLDEGVKLLTANIPQLAVVNVQRPSMPLAVSEANYLHELYAYTWPTFTVNRSYFPGEASIAYDMNDYLPVIGADMTAGIIGDMLYQDLLSPSFASVALKTDFDASTRQLSVSATGQLLPEATAIYGDMALTLMVTEDGVTAVQYYYDQVKQRTASNRNYVHDHVLRTYMTAPTGDAIQVEGNSYSLTRTVTLDPSWNADRMNVVALLTKLTDKVTLENVRDMDVVNCNTASIEQTTGISSLHTVTVPERYYSLGGKAVERPARGIYLQRNADGTVRKVAVR
;
A
#
# COMPACT_ATOMS: atom_id res chain seq x y z
N MET A 1 -21.25 -2.84 -19.44
CA MET A 1 -20.06 -2.30 -20.14
C MET A 1 -18.92 -2.52 -19.18
N ASN A 2 -18.19 -3.62 -19.39
CA ASN A 2 -17.09 -4.02 -18.50
C ASN A 2 -15.91 -3.09 -18.73
N THR A 3 -15.73 -2.13 -17.85
CA THR A 3 -14.48 -1.40 -17.73
C THR A 3 -13.50 -2.35 -17.06
N LYS A 4 -12.64 -3.00 -17.84
CA LYS A 4 -11.47 -3.68 -17.33
C LYS A 4 -10.60 -2.58 -16.67
N ARG A 5 -10.62 -2.51 -15.35
CA ARG A 5 -9.58 -1.81 -14.60
C ARG A 5 -8.28 -2.55 -14.89
N HIS A 6 -7.41 -1.92 -15.63
CA HIS A 6 -6.01 -2.29 -15.65
C HIS A 6 -5.46 -1.90 -14.29
N ILE A 7 -5.49 -2.84 -13.35
CA ILE A 7 -4.64 -2.80 -12.17
C ILE A 7 -3.23 -2.94 -12.73
N LEU A 8 -2.51 -1.83 -12.83
CA LEU A 8 -1.08 -1.87 -13.00
C LEU A 8 -0.50 -2.32 -11.65
N SER A 9 -0.58 -3.64 -11.37
CA SER A 9 0.38 -4.24 -10.47
C SER A 9 1.73 -3.97 -11.11
N LEU A 10 2.53 -3.15 -10.47
CA LEU A 10 3.92 -2.96 -10.86
C LEU A 10 4.60 -4.30 -10.65
N ILE A 11 4.50 -5.20 -11.64
CA ILE A 11 5.32 -6.40 -11.71
C ILE A 11 6.70 -5.85 -12.01
N VAL A 12 7.55 -5.78 -10.99
CA VAL A 12 8.98 -5.65 -11.21
C VAL A 12 9.40 -6.92 -11.92
N VAL A 13 9.39 -6.86 -13.24
CA VAL A 13 9.82 -7.96 -14.08
C VAL A 13 11.32 -7.95 -14.02
N LEU A 14 11.88 -8.86 -13.23
CA LEU A 14 13.31 -9.18 -13.29
C LEU A 14 13.61 -9.78 -14.65
N LEU A 15 14.07 -8.94 -15.57
CA LEU A 15 14.32 -9.33 -16.95
C LEU A 15 15.79 -9.57 -17.18
N SER A 16 16.13 -10.82 -17.40
CA SER A 16 17.35 -11.13 -18.11
C SER A 16 16.99 -11.37 -19.57
N LEU A 17 17.44 -10.51 -20.46
CA LEU A 17 17.41 -10.77 -21.88
C LEU A 17 18.23 -12.01 -22.20
N ALA A 18 17.63 -12.94 -22.94
CA ALA A 18 18.35 -14.05 -23.53
C ALA A 18 19.56 -13.48 -24.31
N ALA A 19 20.72 -14.02 -24.06
CA ALA A 19 22.05 -13.70 -24.53
C ALA A 19 22.15 -13.31 -26.03
N GLN A 20 21.70 -12.11 -26.37
CA GLN A 20 22.00 -11.45 -27.66
C GLN A 20 22.51 -10.03 -27.48
N ALA A 21 22.72 -9.54 -26.26
CA ALA A 21 23.51 -8.34 -26.03
C ALA A 21 24.96 -8.66 -26.34
N GLN A 22 25.54 -8.00 -27.33
CA GLN A 22 26.93 -8.22 -27.76
C GLN A 22 27.88 -8.27 -26.55
N GLY A 23 28.52 -9.39 -26.32
CA GLY A 23 29.63 -9.53 -25.38
C GLY A 23 29.33 -10.15 -24.01
N LEU A 24 28.11 -10.58 -23.71
CA LEU A 24 27.79 -11.32 -22.48
C LEU A 24 28.10 -12.81 -22.65
N SER A 25 28.64 -13.46 -21.63
CA SER A 25 28.80 -14.92 -21.59
C SER A 25 27.48 -15.64 -21.33
N ALA A 26 27.40 -16.94 -21.59
CA ALA A 26 26.20 -17.75 -21.37
C ALA A 26 25.70 -17.72 -19.90
N ASN A 27 26.63 -17.54 -18.95
CA ASN A 27 26.32 -17.47 -17.51
C ASN A 27 26.09 -16.06 -17.01
N GLN A 28 26.06 -15.04 -17.87
CA GLN A 28 25.80 -13.64 -17.47
C GLN A 28 24.37 -13.25 -17.76
N ARG A 29 23.78 -12.51 -16.85
CA ARG A 29 22.43 -11.95 -16.95
C ARG A 29 22.49 -10.45 -16.67
N LEU A 30 21.53 -9.73 -17.24
CA LEU A 30 21.29 -8.33 -16.95
C LEU A 30 20.22 -8.22 -15.85
N LEU A 31 20.50 -7.46 -14.81
CA LEU A 31 19.58 -7.24 -13.69
C LEU A 31 19.28 -5.75 -13.57
N GLY A 32 18.00 -5.40 -13.66
CA GLY A 32 17.50 -4.02 -13.65
C GLY A 32 16.10 -3.92 -14.27
N TYR A 33 15.66 -2.71 -14.57
CA TYR A 33 14.28 -2.39 -14.97
C TYR A 33 14.05 -2.30 -16.49
N ILE A 34 14.96 -2.82 -17.29
CA ILE A 34 14.96 -2.72 -18.76
C ILE A 34 14.74 -4.11 -19.35
N GLU A 35 13.75 -4.24 -20.22
CA GLU A 35 13.37 -5.52 -20.82
C GLU A 35 14.12 -5.88 -22.10
N ASP A 36 14.45 -4.87 -22.89
CA ASP A 36 15.12 -5.01 -24.18
C ASP A 36 16.07 -3.86 -24.42
N ASP A 37 16.69 -3.80 -25.59
CA ASP A 37 17.67 -2.77 -25.95
C ASP A 37 17.05 -1.47 -26.49
N SER A 38 15.73 -1.28 -26.35
CA SER A 38 15.03 -0.09 -26.76
C SER A 38 15.47 1.12 -25.93
N ILE A 39 15.62 2.26 -26.57
CA ILE A 39 15.86 3.53 -25.93
C ILE A 39 14.71 4.46 -26.35
N THR A 40 13.83 4.81 -25.43
CA THR A 40 12.68 5.69 -25.71
C THR A 40 13.03 7.15 -25.62
N VAL A 41 14.02 7.49 -24.77
CA VAL A 41 14.62 8.81 -24.65
C VAL A 41 16.12 8.69 -24.81
N SER A 42 16.73 9.40 -25.77
CA SER A 42 18.18 9.30 -26.03
C SER A 42 18.98 10.55 -25.64
N ASN A 43 18.32 11.65 -25.33
CA ASN A 43 18.94 12.97 -25.10
C ASN A 43 18.48 13.61 -23.80
N GLY A 44 18.15 12.83 -22.78
CA GLY A 44 17.71 13.33 -21.48
C GLY A 44 18.78 14.21 -20.82
N ALA A 45 18.36 15.35 -20.27
CA ALA A 45 19.20 16.33 -19.60
C ALA A 45 18.51 16.89 -18.37
N PHE A 46 19.29 17.38 -17.40
CA PHE A 46 18.77 18.15 -16.26
C PHE A 46 18.62 19.64 -16.59
N GLY A 47 19.33 20.11 -17.61
CA GLY A 47 19.31 21.51 -18.05
C GLY A 47 20.14 22.46 -17.19
N GLU A 48 20.97 21.94 -16.30
CA GLU A 48 21.86 22.69 -15.42
C GLU A 48 23.30 22.15 -15.49
N VAL A 49 24.27 23.04 -15.51
CA VAL A 49 25.69 22.66 -15.52
C VAL A 49 26.06 21.99 -14.20
N GLY A 50 26.58 20.78 -14.28
CA GLY A 50 26.96 20.04 -13.08
C GLY A 50 27.41 18.61 -13.36
N THR A 51 27.87 17.93 -12.31
CA THR A 51 28.16 16.50 -12.35
C THR A 51 27.22 15.78 -11.41
N TYR A 52 26.48 14.84 -11.94
CA TYR A 52 25.42 14.11 -11.28
C TYR A 52 25.77 12.62 -11.19
N SER A 53 25.56 11.99 -10.05
CA SER A 53 25.61 10.54 -9.91
C SER A 53 24.21 9.99 -10.16
N VAL A 54 23.99 9.37 -11.33
CA VAL A 54 22.70 8.87 -11.78
C VAL A 54 22.71 7.34 -11.81
N GLY A 55 21.56 6.72 -11.51
CA GLY A 55 21.50 5.26 -11.45
C GLY A 55 20.11 4.71 -11.21
N ALA A 56 20.07 3.41 -10.95
CA ALA A 56 18.89 2.68 -10.50
C ALA A 56 19.13 2.11 -9.11
N VAL A 57 18.05 1.79 -8.40
CA VAL A 57 18.08 1.16 -7.08
C VAL A 57 17.45 -0.21 -7.17
N LEU A 58 18.15 -1.25 -6.70
CA LEU A 58 17.59 -2.58 -6.48
C LEU A 58 17.45 -2.84 -4.98
N THR A 59 16.34 -3.42 -4.59
CA THR A 59 16.00 -3.74 -3.20
C THR A 59 16.17 -5.25 -2.93
N PRO A 60 16.08 -5.71 -1.68
CA PRO A 60 16.06 -7.14 -1.37
C PRO A 60 15.03 -7.93 -2.17
N LYS A 61 13.91 -7.29 -2.56
CA LYS A 61 12.88 -7.93 -3.40
C LYS A 61 13.44 -8.40 -4.75
N GLU A 62 14.28 -7.59 -5.39
CA GLU A 62 14.89 -7.89 -6.68
C GLU A 62 16.17 -8.73 -6.53
N LEU A 63 16.88 -8.59 -5.41
CA LEU A 63 18.21 -9.17 -5.21
C LEU A 63 18.18 -10.57 -4.58
N SER A 64 17.16 -10.92 -3.81
CA SER A 64 17.08 -12.19 -3.07
C SER A 64 17.21 -13.42 -3.96
N ALA A 65 16.61 -13.39 -5.15
CA ALA A 65 16.72 -14.47 -6.14
C ALA A 65 18.14 -14.66 -6.71
N TYR A 66 19.02 -13.68 -6.51
CA TYR A 66 20.42 -13.69 -6.99
C TYR A 66 21.43 -13.82 -5.85
N ALA A 67 20.99 -14.20 -4.64
CA ALA A 67 21.89 -14.42 -3.52
C ALA A 67 22.99 -15.44 -3.87
N GLY A 68 24.26 -15.11 -3.58
CA GLY A 68 25.43 -15.89 -3.95
C GLY A 68 25.91 -15.71 -5.39
N CYS A 69 25.18 -14.94 -6.23
CA CYS A 69 25.64 -14.54 -7.55
C CYS A 69 26.63 -13.37 -7.45
N LYS A 70 27.43 -13.17 -8.50
CA LYS A 70 28.46 -12.15 -8.51
C LYS A 70 28.15 -11.06 -9.53
N VAL A 71 28.16 -9.81 -9.09
CA VAL A 71 28.12 -8.67 -10.01
C VAL A 71 29.51 -8.51 -10.64
N VAL A 72 29.56 -8.67 -11.95
CA VAL A 72 30.81 -8.63 -12.72
C VAL A 72 30.94 -7.36 -13.57
N GLY A 73 29.90 -6.54 -13.64
CA GLY A 73 29.94 -5.31 -14.41
C GLY A 73 28.64 -4.51 -14.35
N ILE A 74 28.62 -3.41 -15.10
CA ILE A 74 27.45 -2.56 -15.32
C ILE A 74 27.28 -2.40 -16.84
N ARG A 75 26.05 -2.54 -17.30
CA ARG A 75 25.62 -2.16 -18.64
C ARG A 75 24.89 -0.84 -18.57
N LEU A 76 25.23 0.08 -19.46
CA LEU A 76 24.54 1.37 -19.52
C LEU A 76 24.45 1.91 -20.95
N ALA A 77 23.43 2.72 -21.23
CA ALA A 77 23.34 3.46 -22.48
C ALA A 77 23.59 4.95 -22.24
N ALA A 78 24.27 5.59 -23.18
CA ALA A 78 24.48 7.02 -23.20
C ALA A 78 24.11 7.61 -24.56
N GLY A 79 23.44 8.77 -24.61
CA GLY A 79 23.07 9.46 -25.84
C GLY A 79 24.27 10.17 -26.53
N LEU A 80 25.34 10.40 -25.77
CA LEU A 80 26.57 11.03 -26.23
C LEU A 80 27.80 10.29 -25.68
N ASN A 81 28.98 10.59 -26.22
CA ASN A 81 30.24 10.08 -25.66
C ASN A 81 30.56 10.83 -24.36
N LEU A 82 30.63 10.11 -23.23
CA LEU A 82 30.90 10.70 -21.90
C LEU A 82 32.40 10.79 -21.55
N GLY A 83 33.29 10.36 -22.44
CA GLY A 83 34.72 10.27 -22.10
C GLY A 83 34.96 9.25 -20.98
N ARG A 84 35.81 9.59 -19.97
CA ARG A 84 36.09 8.74 -18.81
C ARG A 84 35.12 9.01 -17.69
N ALA A 85 33.93 8.45 -17.76
CA ALA A 85 32.95 8.49 -16.69
C ALA A 85 33.26 7.46 -15.59
N ARG A 86 32.86 7.74 -14.35
CA ARG A 86 32.87 6.80 -13.23
C ARG A 86 31.59 5.99 -13.26
N THR A 87 31.67 4.68 -13.26
CA THR A 87 30.59 3.76 -12.92
C THR A 87 30.75 3.32 -11.48
N PHE A 88 29.63 3.09 -10.79
CA PHE A 88 29.64 2.81 -9.37
C PHE A 88 28.54 1.82 -8.96
N ILE A 89 28.78 1.13 -7.83
CA ILE A 89 27.79 0.41 -7.05
C ILE A 89 27.96 0.83 -5.59
N TYR A 90 26.89 1.27 -4.96
CA TYR A 90 26.83 1.62 -3.56
C TYR A 90 25.81 0.76 -2.85
N ASN A 91 26.12 0.35 -1.62
CA ASN A 91 25.14 -0.20 -0.69
C ASN A 91 24.47 0.98 0.03
N ILE A 92 23.13 0.97 0.09
CA ILE A 92 22.32 1.94 0.80
C ILE A 92 22.11 1.43 2.23
N GLY A 93 22.76 2.05 3.19
CA GLY A 93 22.60 1.75 4.61
C GLY A 93 21.47 2.53 5.29
N ALA A 94 21.35 2.38 6.60
CA ALA A 94 20.40 3.15 7.40
C ALA A 94 20.59 4.66 7.20
N ASN A 95 19.47 5.41 7.18
CA ASN A 95 19.46 6.86 6.91
C ASN A 95 19.96 7.25 5.50
N SER A 96 19.77 6.38 4.49
CA SER A 96 20.19 6.60 3.09
C SER A 96 21.69 6.87 2.92
N GLN A 97 22.51 6.39 3.86
CA GLN A 97 23.97 6.53 3.76
C GLN A 97 24.51 5.57 2.70
N LEU A 98 25.22 6.12 1.70
CA LEU A 98 25.85 5.33 0.64
C LEU A 98 27.24 4.86 1.04
N THR A 99 27.50 3.57 0.91
CA THR A 99 28.82 2.94 1.10
C THR A 99 29.28 2.36 -0.24
N ALA A 100 30.45 2.81 -0.71
CA ALA A 100 30.99 2.34 -1.98
C ALA A 100 31.32 0.84 -1.92
N VAL A 101 30.73 0.08 -2.84
CA VAL A 101 31.02 -1.32 -3.09
C VAL A 101 31.99 -1.45 -4.25
N ARG A 102 31.72 -0.73 -5.33
CA ARG A 102 32.54 -0.70 -6.55
C ARG A 102 32.54 0.68 -7.18
N GLU A 103 33.71 1.07 -7.68
CA GLU A 103 33.89 2.24 -8.54
C GLU A 103 34.92 1.92 -9.61
N GLN A 104 34.63 2.29 -10.84
CA GLN A 104 35.56 2.14 -11.96
C GLN A 104 35.38 3.29 -12.95
N ARG A 105 36.49 3.82 -13.49
CA ARG A 105 36.47 4.85 -14.53
C ARG A 105 36.88 4.26 -15.86
N GLN A 106 36.01 4.41 -16.86
CA GLN A 106 36.32 4.04 -18.24
C GLN A 106 35.62 4.92 -19.26
N LYS A 107 36.00 4.81 -20.52
CA LYS A 107 35.35 5.52 -21.62
C LYS A 107 33.97 4.93 -21.86
N ILE A 108 32.96 5.80 -21.90
CA ILE A 108 31.59 5.48 -22.27
C ILE A 108 31.32 6.12 -23.62
N TYR A 109 30.79 5.32 -24.53
CA TYR A 109 30.47 5.75 -25.89
C TYR A 109 28.96 5.92 -26.05
N ASN A 110 28.57 6.64 -27.10
CA ASN A 110 27.17 6.74 -27.51
C ASN A 110 26.59 5.34 -27.75
N GLY A 111 25.36 5.09 -27.28
CA GLY A 111 24.69 3.78 -27.30
C GLY A 111 25.04 2.91 -26.10
N TRP A 112 24.79 1.60 -26.23
CA TRP A 112 24.99 0.63 -25.16
C TRP A 112 26.46 0.29 -24.92
N ASN A 113 26.87 0.24 -23.64
CA ASN A 113 28.21 -0.06 -23.17
C ASN A 113 28.17 -1.15 -22.11
N ASN A 114 28.97 -2.20 -22.24
CA ASN A 114 29.21 -3.20 -21.20
C ASN A 114 30.51 -2.85 -20.47
N VAL A 115 30.40 -2.49 -19.20
CA VAL A 115 31.52 -2.09 -18.33
C VAL A 115 31.83 -3.24 -17.39
N PHE A 116 32.74 -4.12 -17.76
CA PHE A 116 33.19 -5.21 -16.88
C PHE A 116 34.21 -4.69 -15.86
N PHE A 117 34.13 -5.17 -14.62
CA PHE A 117 35.07 -4.78 -13.56
C PHE A 117 36.43 -5.45 -13.78
N ASN A 118 37.49 -4.66 -13.64
CA ASN A 118 38.87 -5.12 -13.86
C ASN A 118 39.37 -6.06 -12.74
N SER A 119 38.81 -5.95 -11.54
CA SER A 119 39.17 -6.79 -10.38
C SER A 119 38.09 -6.71 -9.30
N GLY A 120 37.96 -7.77 -8.55
CA GLY A 120 37.05 -7.88 -7.40
C GLY A 120 35.58 -7.90 -7.80
N GLU A 121 35.01 -9.05 -7.76
CA GLU A 121 33.58 -9.29 -7.92
C GLU A 121 32.84 -8.90 -6.63
N TYR A 122 31.60 -8.46 -6.75
CA TYR A 122 30.73 -8.25 -5.61
C TYR A 122 29.71 -9.39 -5.55
N GLU A 123 29.65 -10.10 -4.45
CA GLU A 123 28.68 -11.16 -4.23
C GLU A 123 27.40 -10.57 -3.61
N ILE A 124 26.28 -10.84 -4.27
CA ILE A 124 24.93 -10.41 -3.82
C ILE A 124 24.55 -11.24 -2.60
N THR A 125 24.17 -10.59 -1.51
CA THR A 125 23.67 -11.26 -0.29
C THR A 125 22.17 -11.52 -0.36
N GLY A 126 21.44 -10.72 -1.13
CA GLY A 126 19.97 -10.76 -1.25
C GLY A 126 19.23 -9.93 -0.21
N GLU A 127 19.92 -9.33 0.75
CA GLU A 127 19.32 -8.52 1.83
C GLU A 127 19.63 -7.02 1.71
N GLU A 128 20.50 -6.66 0.77
CA GLU A 128 20.98 -5.30 0.57
C GLU A 128 20.09 -4.46 -0.33
N TYR A 129 20.28 -3.15 -0.25
CA TYR A 129 19.77 -2.15 -1.18
C TYR A 129 20.95 -1.62 -1.98
N LEU A 130 20.93 -1.75 -3.31
CA LEU A 130 22.01 -1.31 -4.17
C LEU A 130 21.60 -0.13 -5.03
N PHE A 131 22.35 0.99 -4.93
CA PHE A 131 22.32 2.07 -5.91
C PHE A 131 23.49 1.92 -6.87
N PHE A 132 23.22 1.78 -8.15
CA PHE A 132 24.26 1.55 -9.16
C PHE A 132 24.03 2.39 -10.41
N GLY A 133 25.10 2.84 -11.01
CA GLY A 133 25.00 3.74 -12.14
C GLY A 133 26.32 4.35 -12.58
N PHE A 134 26.27 5.59 -13.02
CA PHE A 134 27.42 6.31 -13.53
C PHE A 134 27.36 7.81 -13.23
N ASP A 135 28.55 8.46 -13.28
CA ASP A 135 28.60 9.92 -13.23
C ASP A 135 28.31 10.49 -14.61
N TYR A 136 27.40 11.46 -14.62
CA TYR A 136 26.99 12.21 -15.78
C TYR A 136 27.32 13.70 -15.58
N THR A 137 27.99 14.32 -16.55
CA THR A 137 28.36 15.74 -16.48
C THR A 137 27.67 16.50 -17.61
N GLU A 138 26.86 17.50 -17.26
CA GLU A 138 26.33 18.47 -18.18
C GLU A 138 27.27 19.69 -18.25
N THR A 139 27.68 20.04 -19.43
CA THR A 139 28.54 21.22 -19.72
C THR A 139 27.69 22.42 -20.16
N GLU A 140 28.25 23.61 -20.08
CA GLU A 140 27.59 24.83 -20.62
C GLU A 140 27.16 24.67 -22.10
N GLU A 141 27.93 23.93 -22.89
CA GLU A 141 27.66 23.66 -24.28
C GLU A 141 26.44 22.73 -24.47
N MET A 142 26.30 21.72 -23.64
CA MET A 142 25.15 20.79 -23.62
C MET A 142 23.87 21.51 -23.18
N VAL A 143 23.94 22.29 -22.11
CA VAL A 143 22.80 23.08 -21.62
C VAL A 143 22.35 24.12 -22.67
N ALA A 144 23.29 24.81 -23.34
CA ALA A 144 22.96 25.77 -24.38
C ALA A 144 22.37 25.12 -25.65
N ALA A 145 22.71 23.87 -25.93
CA ALA A 145 22.16 23.08 -27.03
C ALA A 145 20.85 22.38 -26.70
N GLU A 146 20.39 22.40 -25.44
CA GLU A 146 19.28 21.60 -24.91
C GLU A 146 19.46 20.09 -25.17
N GLU A 147 20.71 19.61 -25.14
CA GLU A 147 21.08 18.22 -25.38
C GLU A 147 21.72 17.61 -24.12
N GLY A 148 21.29 16.39 -23.77
CA GLY A 148 21.86 15.57 -22.70
C GLY A 148 22.30 14.20 -23.18
N ALA A 149 22.87 13.42 -22.27
CA ALA A 149 23.33 12.07 -22.58
C ALA A 149 22.55 10.98 -21.86
N LEU A 150 21.53 11.33 -21.09
CA LEU A 150 20.72 10.34 -20.37
C LEU A 150 19.81 9.59 -21.35
N CYS A 151 19.80 8.27 -21.22
CA CYS A 151 18.94 7.40 -21.98
C CYS A 151 17.86 6.79 -21.07
N GLY A 152 16.61 6.89 -21.48
CA GLY A 152 15.45 6.36 -20.78
C GLY A 152 14.81 5.19 -21.54
N TYR A 153 14.13 4.34 -20.78
CA TYR A 153 13.37 3.17 -21.25
C TYR A 153 11.95 3.20 -20.72
N GLY A 154 10.99 2.82 -21.57
CA GLY A 154 9.58 2.76 -21.20
C GLY A 154 8.88 4.12 -21.35
N ASP A 155 7.70 4.22 -20.72
CA ASP A 155 6.91 5.45 -20.66
C ASP A 155 7.52 6.45 -19.66
N ALA A 156 7.12 7.71 -19.74
CA ALA A 156 7.62 8.76 -18.83
C ALA A 156 7.17 8.59 -17.36
N GLU A 157 6.24 7.67 -17.10
CA GLU A 157 5.79 7.35 -15.75
C GLU A 157 6.95 6.79 -14.90
N PRO A 158 7.11 7.26 -13.65
CA PRO A 158 8.17 6.79 -12.78
C PRO A 158 7.96 5.31 -12.41
N VAL A 159 9.03 4.53 -12.52
CA VAL A 159 9.12 3.17 -12.00
C VAL A 159 9.96 3.22 -10.73
N ASP A 160 9.42 2.71 -9.62
CA ASP A 160 10.16 2.65 -8.37
C ASP A 160 11.48 1.87 -8.55
N GLY A 161 12.58 2.44 -8.10
CA GLY A 161 13.93 1.93 -8.36
C GLY A 161 14.50 2.30 -9.74
N GLY A 162 13.68 2.72 -10.71
CA GLY A 162 14.07 2.85 -12.12
C GLY A 162 15.01 4.00 -12.45
N PHE A 163 14.87 5.14 -11.80
CA PHE A 163 15.76 6.30 -12.03
C PHE A 163 15.95 7.14 -10.77
N TYR A 164 17.18 7.22 -10.31
CA TYR A 164 17.59 7.98 -9.13
C TYR A 164 18.80 8.84 -9.40
N ILE A 165 18.88 9.98 -8.68
CA ILE A 165 20.02 10.86 -8.61
C ILE A 165 20.52 10.99 -7.17
N TYR A 166 21.82 11.00 -6.99
CA TYR A 166 22.45 11.28 -5.70
C TYR A 166 23.10 12.66 -5.71
N GLY A 167 22.68 13.52 -4.80
CA GLY A 167 23.16 14.90 -4.73
C GLY A 167 22.60 15.69 -3.55
N ASP A 168 22.97 16.96 -3.47
CA ASP A 168 22.42 17.94 -2.53
C ASP A 168 21.59 18.97 -3.31
N PHE A 169 20.29 18.95 -3.11
CA PHE A 169 19.32 19.85 -3.76
C PHE A 169 18.74 20.87 -2.76
N GLY A 170 19.53 21.25 -1.74
CA GLY A 170 19.15 22.26 -0.75
C GLY A 170 18.60 21.68 0.57
N ASN A 171 18.41 20.37 0.65
CA ASN A 171 17.94 19.64 1.85
C ASN A 171 19.02 18.72 2.45
N GLY A 172 20.29 18.88 2.01
CA GLY A 172 21.36 17.97 2.34
C GLY A 172 21.57 16.88 1.28
N LEU A 173 22.67 16.13 1.45
CA LEU A 173 23.05 15.06 0.53
C LEU A 173 22.08 13.88 0.66
N GLY A 174 21.46 13.45 -0.42
CA GLY A 174 20.46 12.37 -0.43
C GLY A 174 20.31 11.69 -1.77
N LEU A 175 19.49 10.65 -1.80
CA LEU A 175 19.09 9.91 -2.98
C LEU A 175 17.65 10.28 -3.33
N PHE A 176 17.42 10.74 -4.56
CA PHE A 176 16.13 11.26 -5.02
C PHE A 176 15.66 10.52 -6.26
N SER A 177 14.39 10.13 -6.29
CA SER A 177 13.74 9.57 -7.47
C SER A 177 13.50 10.66 -8.50
N ILE A 178 13.70 10.34 -9.77
CA ILE A 178 13.53 11.26 -10.92
C ILE A 178 12.48 10.67 -11.87
N SER A 179 11.61 11.53 -12.39
CA SER A 179 10.62 11.19 -13.41
C SER A 179 10.95 11.87 -14.75
N GLY A 180 10.26 11.46 -15.82
CA GLY A 180 10.30 12.14 -17.11
C GLY A 180 10.99 11.38 -18.24
N ILE A 181 11.82 10.37 -17.94
CA ILE A 181 12.45 9.51 -18.97
C ILE A 181 12.15 8.01 -18.77
N GLY A 182 11.22 7.66 -17.90
CA GLY A 182 11.00 6.27 -17.49
C GLY A 182 12.16 5.73 -16.65
N CYS A 183 12.57 4.49 -16.90
CA CYS A 183 13.75 3.91 -16.25
C CYS A 183 15.03 4.41 -16.91
N LEU A 184 16.05 4.72 -16.11
CA LEU A 184 17.38 4.99 -16.65
C LEU A 184 17.94 3.72 -17.32
N CYS A 185 18.50 3.84 -18.52
CA CYS A 185 19.11 2.72 -19.25
C CYS A 185 20.39 2.25 -18.56
N VAL A 186 20.26 1.58 -17.41
CA VAL A 186 21.36 1.00 -16.63
C VAL A 186 20.93 -0.34 -16.03
N GLN A 187 21.85 -1.33 -16.08
CA GLN A 187 21.64 -2.69 -15.56
C GLN A 187 22.94 -3.21 -14.94
N LEU A 188 22.84 -4.06 -13.91
CA LEU A 188 23.96 -4.86 -13.44
C LEU A 188 24.22 -6.02 -14.41
N ILE A 189 25.48 -6.38 -14.62
CA ILE A 189 25.88 -7.64 -15.27
C ILE A 189 26.22 -8.62 -14.16
N VAL A 190 25.40 -9.68 -14.02
CA VAL A 190 25.51 -10.66 -12.93
C VAL A 190 25.94 -12.02 -13.51
N ASP A 191 26.97 -12.62 -12.95
CA ASP A 191 27.34 -14.02 -13.21
C ASP A 191 26.44 -14.94 -12.36
N VAL A 192 25.60 -15.72 -13.04
CA VAL A 192 24.59 -16.60 -12.44
C VAL A 192 25.04 -18.05 -12.38
N SER A 193 26.34 -18.34 -12.54
CA SER A 193 26.86 -19.73 -12.49
C SER A 193 26.64 -20.41 -11.14
N SER A 194 26.43 -19.66 -10.07
CA SER A 194 26.06 -20.18 -8.74
C SER A 194 24.60 -20.61 -8.61
N LEU A 195 23.71 -20.14 -9.50
CA LEU A 195 22.29 -20.50 -9.45
C LEU A 195 22.08 -21.98 -9.84
N PRO A 196 21.05 -22.63 -9.30
CA PRO A 196 20.60 -23.93 -9.75
C PRO A 196 20.29 -23.95 -11.25
N GLU A 197 20.35 -25.12 -11.86
CA GLU A 197 19.93 -25.27 -13.26
C GLU A 197 18.45 -24.98 -13.43
N LYS A 198 17.66 -25.52 -12.54
CA LYS A 198 16.18 -25.39 -12.52
C LYS A 198 15.76 -24.90 -11.16
N ASP A 199 15.09 -23.75 -11.12
CA ASP A 199 14.57 -23.16 -9.90
C ASP A 199 13.47 -22.15 -10.22
N PHE A 200 12.44 -22.09 -9.38
CA PHE A 200 11.37 -21.11 -9.49
C PHE A 200 11.21 -20.34 -8.19
N ASP A 201 10.86 -19.07 -8.31
CA ASP A 201 10.52 -18.19 -7.21
C ASP A 201 9.04 -17.78 -7.31
N MET A 202 8.31 -17.97 -6.22
CA MET A 202 6.93 -17.53 -6.09
C MET A 202 6.94 -16.09 -5.59
N LEU A 203 6.63 -15.14 -6.47
CA LEU A 203 6.82 -13.71 -6.21
C LEU A 203 5.64 -13.06 -5.50
N ASP A 204 4.41 -13.43 -5.91
CA ASP A 204 3.19 -12.79 -5.41
C ASP A 204 2.00 -13.73 -5.48
N ILE A 205 1.03 -13.54 -4.58
CA ILE A 205 -0.25 -14.22 -4.56
C ILE A 205 -1.37 -13.20 -4.29
N ASP A 206 -2.24 -13.00 -5.28
CA ASP A 206 -3.45 -12.21 -5.14
C ASP A 206 -4.66 -13.15 -5.10
N ALA A 207 -5.27 -13.27 -3.93
CA ALA A 207 -6.49 -14.05 -3.75
C ALA A 207 -7.75 -13.28 -4.16
N GLY A 208 -7.66 -11.95 -4.39
CA GLY A 208 -8.80 -11.13 -4.79
C GLY A 208 -9.93 -11.03 -3.76
N PHE A 209 -9.78 -11.64 -2.56
CA PHE A 209 -10.80 -11.66 -1.52
C PHE A 209 -10.20 -11.79 -0.12
N LYS A 210 -10.92 -11.26 0.86
CA LYS A 210 -10.56 -11.36 2.29
C LYS A 210 -11.39 -12.42 3.03
N TYR A 211 -12.63 -12.61 2.61
CA TYR A 211 -13.57 -13.56 3.20
C TYR A 211 -14.35 -14.31 2.14
N LYS A 212 -14.67 -15.58 2.43
CA LYS A 212 -15.47 -16.47 1.59
C LYS A 212 -16.41 -17.34 2.40
N GLN A 213 -17.50 -17.79 1.78
CA GLN A 213 -18.35 -18.82 2.33
C GLN A 213 -17.93 -20.21 1.81
N PRO A 214 -18.18 -21.30 2.56
CA PRO A 214 -17.98 -22.65 2.06
C PRO A 214 -18.73 -22.87 0.75
N GLY A 215 -18.08 -23.54 -0.21
CA GLY A 215 -18.65 -23.83 -1.52
C GLY A 215 -18.61 -22.68 -2.53
N GLU A 216 -18.13 -21.49 -2.16
CA GLU A 216 -17.92 -20.40 -3.12
C GLU A 216 -16.73 -20.68 -4.01
N ASP A 217 -16.84 -20.19 -5.26
CA ASP A 217 -15.72 -20.20 -6.20
C ASP A 217 -14.69 -19.12 -5.86
N VAL A 218 -13.44 -19.44 -6.07
CA VAL A 218 -12.30 -18.57 -5.82
C VAL A 218 -11.37 -18.55 -7.02
N ASP A 219 -10.95 -17.36 -7.39
CA ASP A 219 -9.93 -17.09 -8.39
C ASP A 219 -8.71 -16.53 -7.69
N VAL A 220 -7.55 -17.18 -7.88
CA VAL A 220 -6.29 -16.77 -7.25
C VAL A 220 -5.24 -16.58 -8.32
N MET A 221 -4.71 -15.37 -8.42
CA MET A 221 -3.59 -15.05 -9.30
C MET A 221 -2.28 -15.23 -8.56
N VAL A 222 -1.34 -15.91 -9.19
CA VAL A 222 -0.01 -16.14 -8.63
C VAL A 222 1.04 -15.74 -9.65
N THR A 223 1.97 -14.90 -9.23
CA THR A 223 3.12 -14.53 -10.03
C THR A 223 4.32 -15.39 -9.63
N LEU A 224 4.97 -16.02 -10.60
CA LEU A 224 6.17 -16.81 -10.39
C LEU A 224 7.24 -16.46 -11.44
N ALA A 225 8.50 -16.64 -11.08
CA ALA A 225 9.64 -16.44 -11.96
C ALA A 225 10.51 -17.70 -12.06
N ASN A 226 11.10 -17.94 -13.23
CA ASN A 226 12.18 -18.90 -13.39
C ASN A 226 13.50 -18.22 -12.99
N VAL A 227 13.96 -18.48 -11.79
CA VAL A 227 15.24 -17.96 -11.25
C VAL A 227 16.41 -18.92 -11.48
N GLY A 228 16.14 -20.12 -11.99
CA GLY A 228 17.16 -21.04 -12.45
C GLY A 228 17.89 -20.51 -13.70
N ARG A 229 19.09 -21.03 -13.95
CA ARG A 229 19.91 -20.61 -15.12
C ARG A 229 19.40 -21.16 -16.45
N GLU A 230 18.53 -22.19 -16.47
CA GLU A 230 17.98 -22.80 -17.67
C GLU A 230 16.49 -22.54 -17.87
N ARG A 231 16.06 -22.65 -19.13
CA ARG A 231 14.64 -22.64 -19.48
C ARG A 231 13.93 -23.84 -18.86
N ALA A 232 12.78 -23.64 -18.24
CA ALA A 232 11.84 -24.71 -17.94
C ALA A 232 10.92 -24.94 -19.14
N SER A 233 10.76 -26.19 -19.57
CA SER A 233 9.84 -26.55 -20.66
C SER A 233 8.46 -26.83 -20.14
N THR A 234 8.38 -27.50 -19.00
CA THR A 234 7.13 -27.80 -18.27
C THR A 234 7.37 -27.66 -16.78
N TYR A 235 6.34 -27.41 -16.01
CA TYR A 235 6.43 -27.41 -14.55
C TYR A 235 5.10 -27.84 -13.91
N GLN A 236 5.18 -28.43 -12.72
CA GLN A 236 4.01 -28.84 -11.96
C GLN A 236 3.78 -27.85 -10.83
N MET A 237 2.66 -27.14 -10.90
CA MET A 237 2.16 -26.29 -9.84
C MET A 237 1.06 -27.01 -9.06
N GLY A 238 0.85 -26.58 -7.82
CA GLY A 238 -0.27 -27.04 -7.02
C GLY A 238 -0.72 -26.02 -6.01
N TYR A 239 -1.90 -26.25 -5.49
CA TYR A 239 -2.40 -25.53 -4.32
C TYR A 239 -2.85 -26.51 -3.23
N GLN A 240 -2.82 -26.04 -2.00
CA GLN A 240 -3.26 -26.76 -0.83
C GLN A 240 -4.00 -25.80 0.11
N LEU A 241 -5.22 -26.17 0.51
CA LEU A 241 -5.99 -25.49 1.53
C LEU A 241 -5.69 -26.17 2.88
N ASP A 242 -5.13 -25.45 3.84
CA ASP A 242 -4.74 -25.97 5.16
C ASP A 242 -4.02 -27.33 5.05
N ASN A 243 -4.66 -28.36 5.62
CA ASN A 243 -4.16 -29.74 5.60
C ASN A 243 -4.95 -30.65 4.64
N PHE A 244 -5.76 -30.08 3.72
CA PHE A 244 -6.39 -30.89 2.68
C PHE A 244 -5.35 -31.47 1.73
N GLU A 245 -5.74 -32.52 0.99
CA GLU A 245 -4.87 -33.07 -0.04
C GLU A 245 -4.55 -32.02 -1.12
N PRO A 246 -3.29 -31.86 -1.50
CA PRO A 246 -2.91 -30.87 -2.49
C PRO A 246 -3.44 -31.23 -3.89
N VAL A 247 -3.95 -30.25 -4.61
CA VAL A 247 -4.33 -30.36 -6.01
C VAL A 247 -3.15 -29.91 -6.88
N LYS A 248 -2.75 -30.73 -7.85
CA LYS A 248 -1.59 -30.47 -8.71
C LYS A 248 -1.96 -30.49 -10.18
N THR A 249 -1.35 -29.59 -10.95
CA THR A 249 -1.54 -29.45 -12.40
C THR A 249 -0.20 -29.27 -13.10
N ILE A 250 0.00 -29.93 -14.23
CA ILE A 250 1.16 -29.71 -15.09
C ILE A 250 0.87 -28.53 -16.01
N VAL A 251 1.78 -27.55 -16.02
CA VAL A 251 1.77 -26.43 -16.95
C VAL A 251 2.73 -26.73 -18.08
N ASP A 252 2.18 -26.92 -19.28
CA ASP A 252 2.93 -27.19 -20.51
C ASP A 252 3.16 -25.89 -21.30
N GLU A 253 3.72 -24.90 -20.60
CA GLU A 253 4.11 -23.62 -21.15
C GLU A 253 5.52 -23.29 -20.70
N PRO A 254 6.45 -23.12 -21.66
CA PRO A 254 7.84 -22.92 -21.30
C PRO A 254 8.06 -21.53 -20.70
N LEU A 255 8.88 -21.50 -19.62
CA LEU A 255 9.30 -20.26 -18.98
C LEU A 255 10.83 -20.12 -19.07
N GLN A 256 11.29 -19.07 -19.75
CA GLN A 256 12.71 -18.78 -19.93
C GLN A 256 13.36 -18.39 -18.59
N SER A 257 14.66 -18.68 -18.43
CA SER A 257 15.46 -18.21 -17.32
C SER A 257 15.33 -16.69 -17.15
N GLY A 258 15.08 -16.23 -15.93
CA GLY A 258 14.91 -14.82 -15.60
C GLY A 258 13.60 -14.20 -16.09
N ARG A 259 12.61 -15.00 -16.48
CA ARG A 259 11.27 -14.51 -16.86
C ARG A 259 10.25 -14.88 -15.79
N SER A 260 9.26 -14.01 -15.62
CA SER A 260 8.09 -14.25 -14.78
C SER A 260 6.83 -14.49 -15.61
N THR A 261 5.84 -15.07 -14.98
CA THR A 261 4.51 -15.28 -15.54
C THR A 261 3.47 -15.24 -14.44
N VAL A 262 2.23 -14.91 -14.82
CA VAL A 262 1.06 -14.98 -13.93
C VAL A 262 0.27 -16.24 -14.24
N ARG A 263 -0.18 -16.94 -13.20
CA ARG A 263 -1.06 -18.10 -13.29
C ARG A 263 -2.32 -17.89 -12.49
N LEU A 264 -3.44 -18.33 -13.06
CA LEU A 264 -4.75 -18.32 -12.43
C LEU A 264 -5.07 -19.72 -11.91
N PHE A 265 -5.45 -19.82 -10.64
CA PHE A 265 -6.09 -20.98 -10.05
C PHE A 265 -7.56 -20.67 -9.82
N ASP A 266 -8.43 -21.46 -10.45
CA ASP A 266 -9.89 -21.38 -10.33
C ASP A 266 -10.38 -22.69 -9.70
N PHE A 267 -11.00 -22.61 -8.53
CA PHE A 267 -11.53 -23.76 -7.80
C PHE A 267 -12.62 -23.35 -6.81
N SER A 268 -13.47 -24.32 -6.42
CA SER A 268 -14.48 -24.08 -5.39
C SER A 268 -13.96 -24.49 -4.01
N LEU A 269 -14.27 -23.71 -2.99
CA LEU A 269 -13.97 -24.07 -1.61
C LEU A 269 -14.79 -25.30 -1.20
N PRO A 270 -14.26 -26.22 -0.37
CA PRO A 270 -15.02 -27.32 0.17
C PRO A 270 -16.27 -26.86 0.93
N ASN A 271 -17.42 -27.49 0.70
CA ASN A 271 -18.68 -27.15 1.38
C ASN A 271 -18.66 -27.38 2.90
N ASN A 272 -17.70 -28.13 3.41
CA ASN A 272 -17.54 -28.46 4.83
C ASN A 272 -16.40 -27.72 5.50
N MET A 273 -15.92 -26.62 4.92
CA MET A 273 -14.93 -25.78 5.61
C MET A 273 -15.51 -25.22 6.91
N ALA A 274 -14.72 -25.28 7.96
CA ALA A 274 -15.07 -24.67 9.25
C ALA A 274 -15.01 -23.13 9.14
N ILE A 275 -15.71 -22.45 10.06
CA ILE A 275 -15.50 -21.01 10.22
C ILE A 275 -14.10 -20.75 10.79
N GLY A 276 -13.45 -19.66 10.39
CA GLY A 276 -12.16 -19.26 10.93
C GLY A 276 -11.18 -18.79 9.87
N LEU A 277 -9.93 -18.62 10.29
CA LEU A 277 -8.83 -18.25 9.42
C LEU A 277 -8.25 -19.50 8.76
N HIS A 278 -8.14 -19.46 7.44
CA HIS A 278 -7.61 -20.55 6.61
C HIS A 278 -6.41 -20.08 5.81
N THR A 279 -5.56 -21.03 5.43
CA THR A 279 -4.37 -20.77 4.65
C THR A 279 -4.47 -21.47 3.29
N LEU A 280 -4.32 -20.70 2.23
CA LEU A 280 -4.07 -21.20 0.90
C LEU A 280 -2.57 -21.18 0.65
N LYS A 281 -2.00 -22.33 0.35
CA LYS A 281 -0.62 -22.51 -0.04
C LYS A 281 -0.58 -22.82 -1.53
N VAL A 282 0.18 -22.05 -2.32
CA VAL A 282 0.48 -22.36 -3.73
C VAL A 282 1.95 -22.64 -3.87
N PHE A 283 2.30 -23.63 -4.69
CA PHE A 283 3.68 -24.11 -4.80
C PHE A 283 4.01 -24.68 -6.18
N VAL A 284 5.30 -24.72 -6.52
CA VAL A 284 5.87 -25.49 -7.61
C VAL A 284 6.50 -26.76 -7.04
N SER A 285 6.23 -27.92 -7.61
CA SER A 285 6.72 -29.21 -7.09
C SER A 285 7.66 -29.95 -8.05
N GLN A 286 7.61 -29.68 -9.35
CA GLN A 286 8.47 -30.27 -10.36
C GLN A 286 8.77 -29.27 -11.48
N ILE A 287 9.97 -29.38 -12.06
CA ILE A 287 10.37 -28.68 -13.28
C ILE A 287 10.92 -29.73 -14.26
N ASP A 288 10.40 -29.76 -15.49
CA ASP A 288 10.76 -30.73 -16.54
C ASP A 288 10.71 -32.20 -16.04
N GLY A 289 9.71 -32.53 -15.20
CA GLY A 289 9.50 -33.86 -14.63
C GLY A 289 10.44 -34.22 -13.48
N GLN A 290 11.37 -33.35 -13.11
CA GLN A 290 12.24 -33.54 -11.95
C GLN A 290 11.61 -32.86 -10.71
N SER A 291 11.50 -33.62 -9.63
CA SER A 291 11.06 -33.07 -8.35
C SER A 291 12.11 -32.08 -7.84
N LEU A 292 11.64 -30.91 -7.41
CA LEU A 292 12.51 -29.99 -6.70
C LEU A 292 12.96 -30.62 -5.38
N PRO A 293 14.22 -30.44 -4.96
CA PRO A 293 14.66 -30.83 -3.63
C PRO A 293 13.70 -30.14 -2.61
N GLU A 294 13.49 -30.80 -1.47
CA GLU A 294 12.50 -30.37 -0.47
C GLU A 294 12.43 -28.86 -0.35
N LEU A 295 11.32 -28.32 -0.83
CA LEU A 295 10.90 -26.95 -1.01
C LEU A 295 11.91 -25.90 -0.50
N SER A 296 12.65 -25.29 -1.41
CA SER A 296 13.31 -24.03 -1.10
C SER A 296 12.26 -23.03 -0.60
N ARG A 297 12.64 -22.08 0.24
CA ARG A 297 11.70 -21.12 0.86
C ARG A 297 10.84 -20.37 -0.14
N ASN A 298 11.27 -20.28 -1.38
CA ASN A 298 10.69 -19.50 -2.46
C ASN A 298 9.85 -20.31 -3.46
N ASP A 299 9.83 -21.65 -3.37
CA ASP A 299 8.96 -22.51 -4.21
C ASP A 299 7.49 -22.48 -3.76
N THR A 300 7.19 -21.77 -2.70
CA THR A 300 5.89 -21.78 -2.05
C THR A 300 5.51 -20.37 -1.60
N ILE A 301 4.26 -19.99 -1.87
CA ILE A 301 3.68 -18.76 -1.38
C ILE A 301 2.35 -19.05 -0.69
N THR A 302 1.96 -18.22 0.27
CA THR A 302 0.73 -18.41 1.05
C THR A 302 -0.11 -17.14 1.10
N ALA A 303 -1.43 -17.33 1.07
CA ALA A 303 -2.41 -16.31 1.41
C ALA A 303 -3.32 -16.82 2.54
N THR A 304 -3.81 -15.92 3.37
CA THR A 304 -4.78 -16.24 4.42
C THR A 304 -6.11 -15.55 4.12
N PHE A 305 -7.22 -16.23 4.43
CA PHE A 305 -8.57 -15.69 4.27
C PHE A 305 -9.50 -16.22 5.35
N GLY A 306 -10.56 -15.47 5.65
CA GLY A 306 -11.58 -15.87 6.61
C GLY A 306 -12.70 -16.66 5.96
N VAL A 307 -13.10 -17.79 6.56
CA VAL A 307 -14.32 -18.52 6.19
C VAL A 307 -15.41 -18.21 7.20
N TYR A 308 -16.61 -17.88 6.70
CA TYR A 308 -17.75 -17.49 7.51
C TYR A 308 -19.06 -18.12 7.02
N HIS A 309 -20.06 -18.23 7.91
CA HIS A 309 -21.44 -18.61 7.61
C HIS A 309 -22.40 -17.44 7.80
N ASP A 310 -22.24 -16.72 8.91
CA ASP A 310 -23.11 -15.64 9.32
C ASP A 310 -22.38 -14.28 9.35
N THR A 311 -23.14 -13.20 9.16
CA THR A 311 -22.62 -11.83 9.19
C THR A 311 -23.53 -10.91 9.97
N LEU A 312 -22.97 -9.84 10.52
CA LEU A 312 -23.67 -8.67 11.03
C LEU A 312 -23.53 -7.51 10.06
N SER A 313 -24.47 -6.60 10.10
CA SER A 313 -24.36 -5.37 9.31
C SER A 313 -23.20 -4.51 9.82
N ARG A 314 -22.36 -4.03 8.91
CA ARG A 314 -21.34 -3.04 9.23
C ARG A 314 -22.00 -1.71 9.55
N SER A 315 -21.74 -1.17 10.74
CA SER A 315 -22.35 0.09 11.19
C SER A 315 -21.76 1.29 10.45
N LYS A 316 -20.43 1.32 10.34
CA LYS A 316 -19.65 2.36 9.69
C LYS A 316 -18.40 1.79 9.03
N VAL A 317 -17.83 2.57 8.12
CA VAL A 317 -16.48 2.39 7.58
C VAL A 317 -15.58 3.48 8.17
N TYR A 318 -14.35 3.11 8.52
CA TYR A 318 -13.38 3.99 9.15
C TYR A 318 -12.37 4.53 8.13
N MET A 319 -12.19 5.83 8.13
CA MET A 319 -11.12 6.51 7.37
C MET A 319 -10.22 7.23 8.36
N GLU A 320 -8.95 6.86 8.38
CA GLU A 320 -7.93 7.52 9.19
C GLU A 320 -7.01 8.31 8.29
N ILE A 321 -6.87 9.60 8.57
CA ILE A 321 -6.09 10.52 7.77
C ILE A 321 -4.91 11.01 8.57
N TYR A 322 -3.72 10.72 8.08
CA TYR A 322 -2.46 11.24 8.59
C TYR A 322 -2.20 12.58 7.92
N THR A 323 -2.23 13.65 8.70
CA THR A 323 -2.24 15.01 8.19
C THR A 323 -1.12 15.86 8.80
N ASP A 324 -0.78 16.97 8.16
CA ASP A 324 0.27 17.90 8.58
C ASP A 324 -0.17 19.34 8.33
N GLN A 325 -0.18 20.17 9.38
CA GLN A 325 -0.53 21.60 9.27
C GLN A 325 0.42 22.38 8.35
N SER A 326 1.62 21.87 8.09
CA SER A 326 2.60 22.46 7.17
C SER A 326 2.49 21.97 5.72
N SER A 327 1.74 20.91 5.45
CA SER A 327 1.51 20.42 4.08
C SER A 327 0.52 21.31 3.34
N PRO A 328 0.88 21.83 2.16
CA PRO A 328 0.01 22.67 1.36
C PRO A 328 -1.12 21.90 0.65
N TYR A 329 -1.09 20.57 0.66
CA TYR A 329 -2.03 19.70 -0.07
C TYR A 329 -3.20 19.20 0.81
N VAL A 330 -3.04 19.24 2.14
CA VAL A 330 -4.10 18.86 3.11
C VAL A 330 -5.44 19.52 2.83
N PRO A 331 -5.55 20.83 2.53
CA PRO A 331 -6.84 21.45 2.27
C PRO A 331 -7.62 20.85 1.10
N TRP A 332 -6.96 20.28 0.11
CA TRP A 332 -7.64 19.62 -1.01
C TRP A 332 -8.23 18.25 -0.61
N LEU A 333 -7.51 17.50 0.21
CA LEU A 333 -8.07 16.26 0.78
C LEU A 333 -9.24 16.57 1.69
N ASP A 334 -9.14 17.60 2.54
CA ASP A 334 -10.23 18.02 3.46
C ASP A 334 -11.51 18.40 2.69
N GLU A 335 -11.39 19.04 1.52
CA GLU A 335 -12.54 19.31 0.65
C GLU A 335 -13.17 18.02 0.12
N GLY A 336 -12.36 17.04 -0.31
CA GLY A 336 -12.82 15.71 -0.71
C GLY A 336 -13.52 14.97 0.44
N VAL A 337 -12.95 15.02 1.64
CA VAL A 337 -13.54 14.42 2.86
C VAL A 337 -14.88 15.05 3.22
N LYS A 338 -15.07 16.36 3.07
CA LYS A 338 -16.36 17.02 3.26
C LYS A 338 -17.42 16.48 2.29
N LEU A 339 -17.05 16.25 1.04
CA LEU A 339 -17.95 15.62 0.06
C LEU A 339 -18.28 14.17 0.46
N LEU A 340 -17.30 13.41 0.92
CA LEU A 340 -17.49 12.04 1.38
C LEU A 340 -18.42 11.97 2.59
N THR A 341 -18.19 12.77 3.62
CA THR A 341 -19.00 12.78 4.85
C THR A 341 -20.44 13.24 4.59
N ALA A 342 -20.64 14.14 3.62
CA ALA A 342 -21.97 14.57 3.19
C ALA A 342 -22.76 13.47 2.45
N ASN A 343 -22.06 12.59 1.72
CA ASN A 343 -22.67 11.56 0.88
C ASN A 343 -22.70 10.17 1.53
N ILE A 344 -21.80 9.88 2.48
CA ILE A 344 -21.67 8.61 3.17
C ILE A 344 -21.86 8.82 4.69
N PRO A 345 -23.09 8.83 5.20
CA PRO A 345 -23.36 9.02 6.64
C PRO A 345 -22.75 7.93 7.53
N GLN A 346 -22.41 6.79 6.95
CA GLN A 346 -21.72 5.68 7.62
C GLN A 346 -20.20 5.88 7.70
N LEU A 347 -19.66 6.99 7.23
CA LEU A 347 -18.24 7.28 7.32
C LEU A 347 -17.86 7.76 8.73
N ALA A 348 -16.86 7.16 9.32
CA ALA A 348 -16.17 7.61 10.52
C ALA A 348 -14.79 8.11 10.14
N VAL A 349 -14.50 9.40 10.38
CA VAL A 349 -13.21 10.02 10.03
C VAL A 349 -12.45 10.41 11.29
N VAL A 350 -11.13 10.18 11.29
CA VAL A 350 -10.22 10.70 12.31
C VAL A 350 -9.00 11.31 11.62
N ASN A 351 -8.71 12.57 11.93
CA ASN A 351 -7.52 13.28 11.49
C ASN A 351 -6.42 13.18 12.55
N VAL A 352 -5.35 12.45 12.23
CA VAL A 352 -4.16 12.25 13.08
C VAL A 352 -3.07 13.19 12.62
N GLN A 353 -2.77 14.19 13.42
CA GLN A 353 -1.76 15.21 13.09
C GLN A 353 -0.34 14.68 13.24
N ARG A 354 0.52 15.07 12.31
CA ARG A 354 1.95 14.74 12.31
C ARG A 354 2.60 15.08 13.65
N PRO A 355 3.51 14.22 14.17
CA PRO A 355 4.30 14.54 15.36
C PRO A 355 4.94 15.93 15.29
N SER A 356 4.96 16.62 16.42
CA SER A 356 5.46 18.00 16.57
C SER A 356 4.54 19.11 16.05
N MET A 357 3.40 18.81 15.43
CA MET A 357 2.39 19.83 15.10
C MET A 357 1.57 20.22 16.34
N PRO A 358 1.05 21.47 16.41
CA PRO A 358 0.28 21.95 17.56
C PRO A 358 -0.97 21.11 17.91
N LEU A 359 -1.56 20.44 16.93
CA LEU A 359 -2.74 19.59 17.13
C LEU A 359 -2.39 18.10 17.27
N ALA A 360 -1.10 17.74 17.35
CA ALA A 360 -0.67 16.36 17.46
C ALA A 360 -1.00 15.76 18.84
N VAL A 361 -1.32 14.48 18.84
CA VAL A 361 -1.50 13.63 20.03
C VAL A 361 -0.32 12.68 20.11
N SER A 362 0.46 12.75 21.18
CA SER A 362 1.72 12.01 21.31
C SER A 362 1.55 10.50 21.25
N GLU A 363 0.44 9.99 21.76
CA GLU A 363 0.09 8.57 21.75
C GLU A 363 -0.11 8.01 20.35
N ALA A 364 -0.41 8.88 19.36
CA ALA A 364 -0.59 8.50 17.97
C ALA A 364 0.71 8.55 17.13
N ASN A 365 1.83 9.01 17.69
CA ASN A 365 3.06 9.21 16.92
C ASN A 365 3.54 7.95 16.20
N TYR A 366 3.43 6.78 16.84
CA TYR A 366 3.86 5.51 16.24
C TYR A 366 3.02 5.10 15.02
N LEU A 367 1.77 5.58 14.90
CA LEU A 367 0.93 5.31 13.72
C LEU A 367 1.49 5.98 12.46
N HIS A 368 2.13 7.14 12.60
CA HIS A 368 2.83 7.78 11.48
C HIS A 368 4.00 6.93 10.98
N GLU A 369 4.71 6.24 11.88
CA GLU A 369 5.80 5.34 11.51
C GLU A 369 5.31 4.09 10.77
N LEU A 370 4.06 3.68 11.02
CA LEU A 370 3.44 2.51 10.38
C LEU A 370 2.77 2.84 9.04
N TYR A 371 2.15 4.01 8.93
CA TYR A 371 1.23 4.29 7.83
C TYR A 371 1.56 5.53 7.00
N ALA A 372 2.39 6.46 7.48
CA ALA A 372 2.60 7.74 6.81
C ALA A 372 4.06 8.14 6.68
N TYR A 373 4.60 8.02 5.48
CA TYR A 373 5.90 8.60 5.11
C TYR A 373 5.75 10.02 4.57
N THR A 374 4.57 10.37 4.07
CA THR A 374 4.21 11.65 3.49
C THR A 374 2.86 12.13 4.04
N TRP A 375 2.48 13.40 3.81
CA TRP A 375 1.25 14.01 4.32
C TRP A 375 0.60 14.90 3.25
N PRO A 376 -0.71 14.70 2.92
CA PRO A 376 -1.64 13.78 3.57
C PRO A 376 -1.55 12.34 3.04
N THR A 377 -1.73 11.38 3.93
CA THR A 377 -1.89 9.96 3.66
C THR A 377 -3.15 9.47 4.36
N PHE A 378 -3.86 8.49 3.82
CA PHE A 378 -5.04 7.92 4.50
C PHE A 378 -5.05 6.39 4.46
N THR A 379 -5.82 5.79 5.36
CA THR A 379 -6.16 4.36 5.37
C THR A 379 -7.68 4.18 5.40
N VAL A 380 -8.18 3.07 4.86
CA VAL A 380 -9.58 2.64 5.03
C VAL A 380 -9.60 1.37 5.86
N ASN A 381 -10.24 1.42 7.03
CA ASN A 381 -10.27 0.35 8.03
C ASN A 381 -8.88 -0.24 8.38
N ARG A 382 -7.78 0.46 8.11
CA ARG A 382 -6.40 -0.03 8.25
C ARG A 382 -6.19 -1.38 7.56
N SER A 383 -6.82 -1.57 6.41
CA SER A 383 -6.93 -2.86 5.73
C SER A 383 -6.36 -2.78 4.33
N TYR A 384 -5.76 -3.88 3.86
CA TYR A 384 -5.43 -4.04 2.44
C TYR A 384 -6.70 -4.26 1.65
N PHE A 385 -6.82 -3.57 0.51
CA PHE A 385 -7.79 -3.94 -0.51
C PHE A 385 -7.22 -5.08 -1.37
N PRO A 386 -8.08 -5.99 -1.85
CA PRO A 386 -7.63 -7.04 -2.77
C PRO A 386 -6.90 -6.45 -3.99
N GLY A 387 -5.71 -6.97 -4.28
CA GLY A 387 -4.85 -6.49 -5.36
C GLY A 387 -4.01 -5.24 -5.04
N GLU A 388 -4.12 -4.67 -3.84
CA GLU A 388 -3.32 -3.53 -3.41
C GLU A 388 -2.13 -3.98 -2.55
N ALA A 389 -0.98 -3.37 -2.79
CA ALA A 389 0.24 -3.67 -2.05
C ALA A 389 0.40 -2.83 -0.76
N SER A 390 -0.45 -1.81 -0.57
CA SER A 390 -0.36 -0.87 0.55
C SER A 390 -1.67 -0.80 1.34
N ILE A 391 -1.53 -0.61 2.66
CA ILE A 391 -2.65 -0.26 3.55
C ILE A 391 -2.93 1.24 3.52
N ALA A 392 -1.89 2.04 3.27
CA ALA A 392 -1.93 3.49 3.34
C ALA A 392 -1.70 4.10 1.94
N TYR A 393 -2.48 5.12 1.63
CA TYR A 393 -2.52 5.77 0.33
C TYR A 393 -1.99 7.18 0.44
N ASP A 394 -0.81 7.41 -0.14
CA ASP A 394 -0.23 8.73 -0.29
C ASP A 394 -1.00 9.54 -1.34
N MET A 395 -1.39 10.75 -0.98
CA MET A 395 -2.18 11.61 -1.85
C MET A 395 -1.42 12.84 -2.36
N ASN A 396 -0.16 13.02 -1.97
CA ASN A 396 0.59 14.25 -2.30
C ASN A 396 0.69 14.52 -3.80
N ASP A 397 1.02 13.48 -4.58
CA ASP A 397 1.24 13.62 -6.02
C ASP A 397 -0.07 13.70 -6.80
N TYR A 398 -1.14 13.15 -6.26
CA TYR A 398 -2.44 13.05 -6.95
C TYR A 398 -3.32 14.28 -6.72
N LEU A 399 -3.41 14.80 -5.49
CA LEU A 399 -4.31 15.90 -5.12
C LEU A 399 -4.19 17.14 -6.02
N PRO A 400 -2.98 17.59 -6.40
CA PRO A 400 -2.84 18.74 -7.28
C PRO A 400 -3.43 18.53 -8.67
N VAL A 401 -3.56 17.29 -9.10
CA VAL A 401 -3.97 16.92 -10.47
C VAL A 401 -5.47 16.62 -10.53
N ILE A 402 -5.98 15.84 -9.56
CA ILE A 402 -7.35 15.30 -9.64
C ILE A 402 -8.40 16.17 -8.97
N GLY A 403 -8.04 17.02 -7.99
CA GLY A 403 -8.98 17.87 -7.25
C GLY A 403 -9.94 17.11 -6.33
N ALA A 404 -10.76 17.86 -5.58
CA ALA A 404 -11.60 17.31 -4.52
C ALA A 404 -12.69 16.33 -4.98
N ASP A 405 -13.37 16.64 -6.09
CA ASP A 405 -14.49 15.79 -6.60
C ASP A 405 -14.00 14.41 -7.04
N MET A 406 -12.89 14.36 -7.79
CA MET A 406 -12.32 13.09 -8.25
C MET A 406 -11.70 12.32 -7.08
N THR A 407 -11.03 13.00 -6.14
CA THR A 407 -10.54 12.42 -4.89
C THR A 407 -11.68 11.76 -4.12
N ALA A 408 -12.80 12.47 -3.91
CA ALA A 408 -13.97 11.93 -3.25
C ALA A 408 -14.57 10.74 -4.01
N GLY A 409 -14.54 10.74 -5.35
CA GLY A 409 -15.00 9.63 -6.17
C GLY A 409 -14.18 8.36 -5.96
N ILE A 410 -12.85 8.47 -6.05
CA ILE A 410 -11.92 7.33 -5.89
C ILE A 410 -12.01 6.75 -4.47
N ILE A 411 -11.89 7.61 -3.45
CA ILE A 411 -11.96 7.18 -2.05
C ILE A 411 -13.37 6.64 -1.73
N GLY A 412 -14.42 7.25 -2.29
CA GLY A 412 -15.80 6.81 -2.12
C GLY A 412 -16.02 5.37 -2.60
N ASP A 413 -15.45 4.98 -3.73
CA ASP A 413 -15.52 3.61 -4.23
C ASP A 413 -14.88 2.62 -3.24
N MET A 414 -13.73 2.95 -2.67
CA MET A 414 -13.05 2.13 -1.65
C MET A 414 -13.92 2.00 -0.39
N LEU A 415 -14.45 3.11 0.10
CA LEU A 415 -15.31 3.13 1.29
C LEU A 415 -16.58 2.29 1.09
N TYR A 416 -17.21 2.35 -0.10
CA TYR A 416 -18.38 1.54 -0.41
C TYR A 416 -18.05 0.05 -0.52
N GLN A 417 -16.93 -0.33 -1.11
CA GLN A 417 -16.50 -1.72 -1.15
C GLN A 417 -16.36 -2.29 0.26
N ASP A 418 -15.75 -1.55 1.16
CA ASP A 418 -15.50 -2.00 2.52
C ASP A 418 -16.76 -1.95 3.40
N LEU A 419 -17.64 -0.97 3.18
CA LEU A 419 -18.96 -0.93 3.85
C LEU A 419 -19.84 -2.15 3.51
N LEU A 420 -19.66 -2.73 2.33
CA LEU A 420 -20.38 -3.92 1.87
C LEU A 420 -19.67 -5.23 2.27
N SER A 421 -18.44 -5.16 2.77
CA SER A 421 -17.70 -6.35 3.19
C SER A 421 -18.32 -6.98 4.46
N PRO A 422 -18.19 -8.30 4.65
CA PRO A 422 -18.70 -8.98 5.84
C PRO A 422 -18.17 -8.36 7.13
N SER A 423 -19.03 -8.29 8.14
CA SER A 423 -18.62 -7.96 9.51
C SER A 423 -19.14 -9.04 10.45
N PHE A 424 -18.35 -9.37 11.47
CA PHE A 424 -18.65 -10.46 12.42
C PHE A 424 -18.89 -9.96 13.84
N ALA A 425 -18.88 -8.65 13.99
CA ALA A 425 -19.12 -7.98 15.26
C ALA A 425 -19.94 -6.71 15.06
N SER A 426 -20.67 -6.28 16.07
CA SER A 426 -21.33 -4.97 16.12
C SER A 426 -20.68 -4.07 17.16
N VAL A 427 -20.80 -2.74 17.00
CA VAL A 427 -20.31 -1.73 17.95
C VAL A 427 -21.44 -0.74 18.22
N ALA A 428 -21.85 -0.59 19.46
CA ALA A 428 -22.77 0.43 19.92
C ALA A 428 -22.10 1.30 20.99
N LEU A 429 -22.37 2.62 20.94
CA LEU A 429 -21.79 3.59 21.85
C LEU A 429 -22.88 4.31 22.63
N LYS A 430 -22.62 4.53 23.92
CA LYS A 430 -23.35 5.44 24.77
C LYS A 430 -22.37 6.39 25.44
N THR A 431 -22.61 7.68 25.31
CA THR A 431 -21.83 8.73 25.95
C THR A 431 -22.62 9.35 27.11
N ASP A 432 -21.91 9.84 28.11
CA ASP A 432 -22.44 10.60 29.25
C ASP A 432 -21.40 11.65 29.65
N PHE A 433 -21.75 12.92 29.54
CA PHE A 433 -20.85 14.03 29.79
C PHE A 433 -21.38 14.95 30.90
N ASP A 434 -20.60 15.03 31.98
CA ASP A 434 -20.85 16.01 33.04
C ASP A 434 -20.12 17.32 32.73
N ALA A 435 -20.85 18.34 32.31
CA ALA A 435 -20.30 19.63 31.96
C ALA A 435 -19.64 20.37 33.15
N SER A 436 -20.01 20.05 34.38
CA SER A 436 -19.47 20.70 35.59
C SER A 436 -18.08 20.20 35.94
N THR A 437 -17.82 18.93 35.75
CA THR A 437 -16.52 18.28 35.99
C THR A 437 -15.71 18.03 34.71
N ARG A 438 -16.34 18.28 33.55
CA ARG A 438 -15.83 17.94 32.22
C ARG A 438 -15.48 16.46 32.05
N GLN A 439 -16.11 15.60 32.83
CA GLN A 439 -15.91 14.17 32.77
C GLN A 439 -16.81 13.56 31.69
N LEU A 440 -16.18 12.87 30.72
CA LEU A 440 -16.83 12.08 29.70
C LEU A 440 -16.72 10.59 30.07
N SER A 441 -17.85 9.92 30.21
CA SER A 441 -17.94 8.47 30.34
C SER A 441 -18.48 7.87 29.05
N VAL A 442 -17.80 6.84 28.53
CA VAL A 442 -18.18 6.14 27.30
C VAL A 442 -18.35 4.67 27.61
N SER A 443 -19.54 4.14 27.32
CA SER A 443 -19.81 2.70 27.32
C SER A 443 -19.96 2.20 25.90
N ALA A 444 -19.05 1.33 25.48
CA ALA A 444 -19.10 0.62 24.21
C ALA A 444 -19.58 -0.81 24.45
N THR A 445 -20.54 -1.26 23.68
CA THR A 445 -21.13 -2.60 23.75
C THR A 445 -21.33 -3.18 22.38
N GLY A 446 -21.45 -4.50 22.25
CA GLY A 446 -21.74 -5.12 20.97
C GLY A 446 -21.93 -6.63 21.08
N GLN A 447 -22.12 -7.25 19.92
CA GLN A 447 -22.19 -8.68 19.74
C GLN A 447 -21.00 -9.16 18.91
N LEU A 448 -20.53 -10.35 19.22
CA LEU A 448 -19.54 -11.09 18.45
C LEU A 448 -20.20 -12.36 17.92
N LEU A 449 -20.14 -12.58 16.62
CA LEU A 449 -20.42 -13.89 16.05
C LEU A 449 -19.24 -14.83 16.33
N PRO A 450 -19.45 -16.16 16.30
CA PRO A 450 -18.35 -17.12 16.45
C PRO A 450 -17.21 -16.88 15.43
N GLU A 451 -17.54 -16.38 14.24
CA GLU A 451 -16.61 -15.98 13.18
C GLU A 451 -15.59 -14.93 13.64
N ALA A 452 -16.02 -13.97 14.46
CA ALA A 452 -15.12 -12.92 14.95
C ALA A 452 -13.95 -13.54 15.72
N THR A 453 -14.24 -14.40 16.69
CA THR A 453 -13.20 -15.08 17.47
C THR A 453 -12.42 -16.10 16.64
N ALA A 454 -13.09 -16.82 15.74
CA ALA A 454 -12.44 -17.84 14.90
C ALA A 454 -11.47 -17.22 13.88
N ILE A 455 -11.74 -16.02 13.36
CA ILE A 455 -10.91 -15.33 12.34
C ILE A 455 -9.84 -14.44 13.01
N TYR A 456 -10.22 -13.69 14.05
CA TYR A 456 -9.35 -12.67 14.64
C TYR A 456 -8.75 -13.06 16.00
N GLY A 457 -9.30 -14.07 16.68
CA GLY A 457 -8.93 -14.41 18.05
C GLY A 457 -9.51 -13.43 19.08
N ASP A 458 -8.73 -13.12 20.10
CA ASP A 458 -9.11 -12.15 21.12
C ASP A 458 -9.19 -10.73 20.51
N MET A 459 -10.13 -9.93 21.02
CA MET A 459 -10.43 -8.63 20.44
C MET A 459 -10.18 -7.49 21.41
N ALA A 460 -9.90 -6.33 20.86
CA ALA A 460 -9.68 -5.07 21.55
C ALA A 460 -10.57 -3.96 21.01
N LEU A 461 -10.85 -2.98 21.84
CA LEU A 461 -11.60 -1.79 21.47
C LEU A 461 -10.76 -0.54 21.72
N THR A 462 -10.53 0.22 20.66
CA THR A 462 -9.94 1.56 20.74
C THR A 462 -11.05 2.59 20.84
N LEU A 463 -11.00 3.45 21.85
CA LEU A 463 -11.89 4.60 22.01
C LEU A 463 -11.08 5.89 21.85
N MET A 464 -11.50 6.73 20.93
CA MET A 464 -10.92 8.03 20.61
C MET A 464 -11.94 9.13 20.77
N VAL A 465 -11.48 10.32 21.13
CA VAL A 465 -12.28 11.54 21.14
C VAL A 465 -11.76 12.47 20.06
N THR A 466 -12.65 12.94 19.18
CA THR A 466 -12.35 13.90 18.11
C THR A 466 -13.12 15.19 18.32
N GLU A 467 -12.64 16.29 17.73
CA GLU A 467 -13.29 17.61 17.76
C GLU A 467 -13.38 18.19 16.35
N ASP A 468 -14.56 18.72 16.02
CA ASP A 468 -14.82 19.43 14.77
C ASP A 468 -14.72 20.95 14.98
N GLY A 469 -14.38 21.69 13.91
CA GLY A 469 -14.34 23.15 13.94
C GLY A 469 -13.17 23.75 14.72
N VAL A 470 -12.06 23.02 14.82
CA VAL A 470 -10.84 23.48 15.51
C VAL A 470 -10.12 24.50 14.64
N THR A 471 -10.01 25.75 15.13
CA THR A 471 -9.31 26.80 14.40
C THR A 471 -7.82 26.77 14.70
N ALA A 472 -7.02 26.54 13.66
CA ALA A 472 -5.55 26.56 13.75
C ALA A 472 -4.91 26.96 12.42
N VAL A 473 -3.58 27.10 12.41
CA VAL A 473 -2.82 27.38 11.17
C VAL A 473 -2.85 26.15 10.26
N GLN A 474 -3.07 26.37 8.96
CA GLN A 474 -2.85 25.38 7.91
C GLN A 474 -2.17 26.05 6.73
N TYR A 475 -1.16 25.40 6.19
CA TYR A 475 -0.56 25.82 4.91
C TYR A 475 -1.41 25.30 3.76
N TYR A 476 -1.41 26.04 2.65
CA TYR A 476 -2.12 25.68 1.43
C TYR A 476 -1.35 26.15 0.20
N TYR A 477 -1.58 25.53 -0.95
CA TYR A 477 -1.01 25.98 -2.21
C TYR A 477 -1.92 27.01 -2.87
N ASP A 478 -1.43 28.25 -3.00
CA ASP A 478 -2.13 29.33 -3.71
C ASP A 478 -1.88 29.17 -5.22
N GLN A 479 -2.85 28.58 -5.91
CA GLN A 479 -2.76 28.29 -7.34
C GLN A 479 -2.60 29.56 -8.21
N VAL A 480 -3.12 30.70 -7.75
CA VAL A 480 -2.99 31.98 -8.49
C VAL A 480 -1.59 32.53 -8.40
N LYS A 481 -0.99 32.47 -7.22
CA LYS A 481 0.36 32.98 -6.96
C LYS A 481 1.46 31.94 -7.13
N GLN A 482 1.09 30.68 -7.45
CA GLN A 482 2.02 29.56 -7.63
C GLN A 482 3.01 29.42 -6.45
N ARG A 483 2.52 29.49 -5.23
CA ARG A 483 3.33 29.39 -4.01
C ARG A 483 2.54 28.90 -2.80
N THR A 484 3.28 28.32 -1.86
CA THR A 484 2.71 27.99 -0.53
C THR A 484 2.40 29.28 0.25
N ALA A 485 1.25 29.28 0.89
CA ALA A 485 0.77 30.34 1.78
C ALA A 485 0.20 29.70 3.07
N SER A 486 -0.13 30.50 4.08
CA SER A 486 -0.74 30.00 5.32
C SER A 486 -2.05 30.70 5.62
N ASN A 487 -3.02 29.92 6.11
CA ASN A 487 -4.28 30.41 6.67
C ASN A 487 -4.26 30.19 8.19
N ARG A 488 -4.24 31.27 8.97
CA ARG A 488 -4.22 31.21 10.44
C ARG A 488 -5.58 30.88 11.06
N ASN A 489 -6.64 31.02 10.29
CA ASN A 489 -8.02 30.78 10.71
C ASN A 489 -8.63 29.59 9.95
N TYR A 490 -7.78 28.60 9.59
CA TYR A 490 -8.25 27.38 8.96
C TYR A 490 -9.05 26.56 9.99
N VAL A 491 -10.16 25.98 9.53
CA VAL A 491 -11.04 25.16 10.36
C VAL A 491 -10.75 23.70 10.05
N HIS A 492 -10.24 23.02 11.06
CA HIS A 492 -9.96 21.57 11.02
C HIS A 492 -11.14 20.82 11.62
N ASP A 493 -11.61 19.79 10.94
CA ASP A 493 -12.64 18.86 11.40
C ASP A 493 -12.05 17.49 11.71
N HIS A 494 -12.74 16.66 12.50
CA HIS A 494 -12.37 15.30 12.88
C HIS A 494 -10.99 15.18 13.57
N VAL A 495 -10.54 16.25 14.23
CA VAL A 495 -9.21 16.31 14.86
C VAL A 495 -9.16 15.38 16.06
N LEU A 496 -8.26 14.39 16.04
CA LEU A 496 -7.98 13.54 17.20
C LEU A 496 -7.53 14.41 18.39
N ARG A 497 -8.20 14.28 19.53
CA ARG A 497 -7.86 15.01 20.76
C ARG A 497 -7.22 14.13 21.82
N THR A 498 -7.72 12.93 22.00
CA THR A 498 -7.19 11.99 22.99
C THR A 498 -7.69 10.57 22.74
N TYR A 499 -6.99 9.62 23.31
CA TYR A 499 -7.46 8.25 23.47
C TYR A 499 -8.04 8.06 24.86
N MET A 500 -9.10 7.24 24.97
CA MET A 500 -9.67 6.77 26.25
C MET A 500 -9.18 5.35 26.61
N THR A 501 -8.52 4.67 25.68
CA THR A 501 -7.91 3.36 25.78
C THR A 501 -6.44 3.46 25.34
N ALA A 502 -5.70 2.36 25.36
CA ALA A 502 -4.46 2.30 24.58
C ALA A 502 -4.75 2.55 23.09
N PRO A 503 -3.84 3.15 22.32
CA PRO A 503 -4.03 3.35 20.88
C PRO A 503 -4.19 2.07 20.07
N THR A 504 -3.67 0.93 20.56
CA THR A 504 -3.90 -0.42 20.03
C THR A 504 -5.19 -1.08 20.54
N GLY A 505 -5.95 -0.38 21.40
CA GLY A 505 -7.16 -0.84 22.03
C GLY A 505 -6.90 -1.52 23.38
N ASP A 506 -7.95 -1.57 24.20
CA ASP A 506 -8.00 -2.35 25.45
C ASP A 506 -8.80 -3.63 25.20
N ALA A 507 -8.39 -4.73 25.84
CA ALA A 507 -9.12 -6.00 25.78
C ALA A 507 -10.59 -5.82 26.20
N ILE A 508 -11.52 -6.35 25.40
CA ILE A 508 -12.95 -6.34 25.72
C ILE A 508 -13.32 -7.43 26.71
N GLN A 509 -14.36 -7.17 27.51
CA GLN A 509 -14.96 -8.19 28.40
C GLN A 509 -16.08 -8.90 27.65
N VAL A 510 -15.90 -10.19 27.39
CA VAL A 510 -16.86 -11.00 26.62
C VAL A 510 -17.69 -11.88 27.56
N GLU A 511 -19.03 -11.80 27.48
CA GLU A 511 -19.98 -12.63 28.16
C GLU A 511 -20.93 -13.28 27.14
N GLY A 512 -20.78 -14.58 26.92
CA GLY A 512 -21.47 -15.27 25.82
C GLY A 512 -21.04 -14.67 24.46
N ASN A 513 -22.01 -14.16 23.71
CA ASN A 513 -21.77 -13.50 22.43
C ASN A 513 -21.78 -11.94 22.52
N SER A 514 -21.81 -11.41 23.74
CA SER A 514 -21.84 -9.95 23.96
C SER A 514 -20.55 -9.49 24.60
N TYR A 515 -20.18 -8.24 24.32
CA TYR A 515 -19.04 -7.62 24.97
C TYR A 515 -19.38 -6.22 25.49
N SER A 516 -18.59 -5.73 26.42
CA SER A 516 -18.67 -4.37 26.92
C SER A 516 -17.30 -3.83 27.31
N LEU A 517 -17.15 -2.50 27.18
CA LEU A 517 -16.00 -1.77 27.70
C LEU A 517 -16.50 -0.38 28.12
N THR A 518 -16.16 0.06 29.34
CA THR A 518 -16.46 1.42 29.80
C THR A 518 -15.17 2.14 30.16
N ARG A 519 -15.03 3.38 29.70
CA ARG A 519 -13.89 4.26 29.99
C ARG A 519 -14.37 5.66 30.32
N THR A 520 -13.56 6.37 31.10
CA THR A 520 -13.84 7.75 31.51
C THR A 520 -12.60 8.60 31.31
N VAL A 521 -12.79 9.84 30.80
CA VAL A 521 -11.72 10.82 30.62
C VAL A 521 -12.21 12.21 31.04
N THR A 522 -11.32 13.05 31.55
CA THR A 522 -11.62 14.47 31.77
C THR A 522 -11.17 15.24 30.54
N LEU A 523 -12.12 15.95 29.90
CA LEU A 523 -11.85 16.75 28.70
C LEU A 523 -11.14 18.06 29.06
N ASP A 524 -10.13 18.44 28.26
CA ASP A 524 -9.43 19.70 28.42
C ASP A 524 -10.43 20.89 28.37
N PRO A 525 -10.31 21.88 29.27
CA PRO A 525 -11.22 23.06 29.31
C PRO A 525 -11.26 23.86 28.02
N SER A 526 -10.20 23.83 27.22
CA SER A 526 -10.12 24.55 25.94
C SER A 526 -10.89 23.88 24.81
N TRP A 527 -11.30 22.62 24.95
CA TRP A 527 -12.01 21.90 23.92
C TRP A 527 -13.52 22.17 23.98
N ASN A 528 -14.14 22.21 22.80
CA ASN A 528 -15.58 22.48 22.69
C ASN A 528 -16.38 21.15 22.71
N ALA A 529 -16.92 20.78 23.85
CA ALA A 529 -17.66 19.54 24.04
C ALA A 529 -18.86 19.36 23.08
N ASP A 530 -19.50 20.46 22.66
CA ASP A 530 -20.65 20.43 21.74
C ASP A 530 -20.25 20.05 20.30
N ARG A 531 -18.94 20.02 20.01
CA ARG A 531 -18.37 19.66 18.70
C ARG A 531 -17.52 18.40 18.76
N MET A 532 -17.63 17.66 19.85
CA MET A 532 -16.83 16.45 20.03
C MET A 532 -17.62 15.20 19.71
N ASN A 533 -16.91 14.23 19.18
CA ASN A 533 -17.43 12.90 18.89
C ASN A 533 -16.51 11.83 19.51
N VAL A 534 -17.10 10.70 19.84
CA VAL A 534 -16.37 9.48 20.20
C VAL A 534 -16.33 8.58 19.00
N VAL A 535 -15.16 8.04 18.69
CA VAL A 535 -14.95 7.02 17.65
C VAL A 535 -14.49 5.74 18.34
N ALA A 536 -15.16 4.63 18.06
CA ALA A 536 -14.81 3.31 18.55
C ALA A 536 -14.38 2.41 17.40
N LEU A 537 -13.22 1.76 17.53
CA LEU A 537 -12.71 0.77 16.59
C LEU A 537 -12.60 -0.58 17.30
N LEU A 538 -13.19 -1.61 16.72
CA LEU A 538 -13.01 -2.99 17.17
C LEU A 538 -11.97 -3.66 16.28
N THR A 539 -10.89 -4.16 16.87
CA THR A 539 -9.73 -4.77 16.20
C THR A 539 -9.35 -6.07 16.89
N LYS A 540 -8.42 -6.83 16.32
CA LYS A 540 -7.75 -7.93 17.03
C LYS A 540 -6.95 -7.36 18.22
N LEU A 541 -6.94 -8.09 19.34
CA LEU A 541 -6.09 -7.73 20.47
C LEU A 541 -4.62 -7.97 20.11
N THR A 542 -3.81 -6.92 20.21
CA THR A 542 -2.37 -7.00 20.00
C THR A 542 -1.64 -6.09 20.98
N ASP A 543 -0.57 -6.59 21.57
CA ASP A 543 0.23 -5.84 22.56
C ASP A 543 1.17 -4.84 21.88
N LYS A 544 1.63 -5.17 20.68
CA LYS A 544 2.59 -4.34 19.93
C LYS A 544 2.35 -4.51 18.42
N VAL A 545 2.27 -3.38 17.74
CA VAL A 545 2.18 -3.33 16.28
C VAL A 545 3.52 -2.95 15.67
N THR A 546 3.91 -3.68 14.63
CA THR A 546 5.09 -3.45 13.80
C THR A 546 4.67 -3.54 12.33
N LEU A 547 5.56 -3.23 11.40
CA LEU A 547 5.31 -3.43 9.97
C LEU A 547 5.02 -4.90 9.61
N GLU A 548 5.54 -5.85 10.40
CA GLU A 548 5.35 -7.29 10.16
C GLU A 548 3.93 -7.77 10.52
N ASN A 549 3.32 -7.19 11.56
CA ASN A 549 1.97 -7.57 12.03
C ASN A 549 0.95 -6.43 11.92
N VAL A 550 1.19 -5.47 11.05
CA VAL A 550 0.32 -4.30 10.86
C VAL A 550 -1.13 -4.69 10.49
N ARG A 551 -1.32 -5.85 9.89
CA ARG A 551 -2.65 -6.42 9.57
C ARG A 551 -3.48 -6.76 10.81
N ASP A 552 -2.87 -6.94 11.98
CA ASP A 552 -3.59 -7.14 13.25
C ASP A 552 -4.37 -5.90 13.68
N MET A 553 -4.11 -4.74 13.07
CA MET A 553 -4.83 -3.49 13.30
C MET A 553 -6.07 -3.31 12.40
N ASP A 554 -6.39 -4.27 11.55
CA ASP A 554 -7.58 -4.23 10.69
C ASP A 554 -8.85 -3.97 11.52
N VAL A 555 -9.65 -2.99 11.09
CA VAL A 555 -10.88 -2.61 11.78
C VAL A 555 -12.01 -3.55 11.39
N VAL A 556 -12.37 -4.44 12.29
CA VAL A 556 -13.46 -5.41 12.11
C VAL A 556 -14.81 -4.73 12.01
N ASN A 557 -15.05 -3.75 12.87
CA ASN A 557 -16.19 -2.83 12.79
C ASN A 557 -15.89 -1.55 13.60
N CYS A 558 -16.60 -0.49 13.32
CA CYS A 558 -16.47 0.78 14.04
C CYS A 558 -17.83 1.46 14.23
N ASN A 559 -17.87 2.42 15.14
CA ASN A 559 -19.02 3.30 15.28
C ASN A 559 -18.60 4.66 15.84
N THR A 560 -19.49 5.66 15.72
CA THR A 560 -19.29 7.00 16.26
C THR A 560 -20.53 7.46 17.02
N ALA A 561 -20.32 8.26 18.05
CA ALA A 561 -21.39 8.94 18.78
C ALA A 561 -20.97 10.36 19.15
N SER A 562 -21.88 11.32 19.05
CA SER A 562 -21.68 12.64 19.63
C SER A 562 -21.65 12.58 21.14
N ILE A 563 -21.02 13.56 21.78
CA ILE A 563 -21.03 13.69 23.24
C ILE A 563 -22.40 14.24 23.67
N GLU A 564 -23.16 13.44 24.42
CA GLU A 564 -24.45 13.86 24.97
C GLU A 564 -24.23 14.45 26.36
N GLN A 565 -24.71 15.68 26.56
CA GLN A 565 -24.73 16.28 27.89
C GLN A 565 -25.84 15.65 28.74
N THR A 566 -25.51 15.30 29.98
CA THR A 566 -26.49 14.83 30.95
C THR A 566 -27.44 15.99 31.31
N THR A 567 -28.45 16.19 30.50
CA THR A 567 -29.62 16.97 30.92
C THR A 567 -30.53 16.02 31.68
N GLY A 568 -30.86 16.32 32.93
CA GLY A 568 -31.65 15.46 33.82
C GLY A 568 -33.07 15.08 33.34
N ILE A 569 -33.31 15.02 32.04
CA ILE A 569 -34.56 14.62 31.40
C ILE A 569 -34.18 13.80 30.15
N SER A 570 -34.28 12.47 30.25
CA SER A 570 -34.18 11.56 29.09
C SER A 570 -35.43 11.68 28.22
N SER A 571 -35.33 12.43 27.14
CA SER A 571 -36.30 12.33 26.04
C SER A 571 -35.74 11.38 25.00
N LEU A 572 -36.32 10.20 24.89
CA LEU A 572 -36.12 9.26 23.77
C LEU A 572 -36.65 9.94 22.48
N HIS A 573 -35.75 10.54 21.71
CA HIS A 573 -36.07 10.92 20.34
C HIS A 573 -35.71 9.75 19.44
N THR A 574 -36.70 8.92 19.15
CA THR A 574 -36.62 7.97 18.03
C THR A 574 -36.78 8.78 16.73
N VAL A 575 -35.67 9.15 16.12
CA VAL A 575 -35.67 9.72 14.75
C VAL A 575 -35.90 8.57 13.79
N THR A 576 -37.12 8.35 13.38
CA THR A 576 -37.43 7.46 12.25
C THR A 576 -36.93 8.13 10.96
N VAL A 577 -35.78 7.72 10.48
CA VAL A 577 -35.28 8.15 9.16
C VAL A 577 -36.05 7.34 8.10
N PRO A 578 -36.73 7.98 7.14
CA PRO A 578 -37.47 7.26 6.11
C PRO A 578 -36.52 6.43 5.24
N GLU A 579 -36.97 5.24 4.81
CA GLU A 579 -36.24 4.43 3.85
C GLU A 579 -35.89 5.23 2.60
N ARG A 580 -34.63 5.18 2.19
CA ARG A 580 -34.13 5.87 0.99
C ARG A 580 -33.37 4.92 0.11
N TYR A 581 -33.49 5.12 -1.20
CA TYR A 581 -32.76 4.36 -2.22
C TYR A 581 -31.66 5.23 -2.81
N TYR A 582 -30.54 4.59 -3.13
CA TYR A 582 -29.40 5.21 -3.80
C TYR A 582 -28.98 4.34 -4.98
N SER A 583 -28.58 4.95 -6.08
CA SER A 583 -27.89 4.23 -7.17
C SER A 583 -26.57 3.65 -6.66
N LEU A 584 -25.99 2.69 -7.38
CA LEU A 584 -24.66 2.15 -7.05
C LEU A 584 -23.56 3.21 -7.08
N GLY A 585 -23.78 4.36 -7.69
CA GLY A 585 -22.90 5.53 -7.65
C GLY A 585 -23.29 6.57 -6.58
N GLY A 586 -24.04 6.16 -5.52
CA GLY A 586 -24.35 7.01 -4.35
C GLY A 586 -25.40 8.11 -4.56
N LYS A 587 -25.97 8.24 -5.75
CA LYS A 587 -27.01 9.27 -6.02
C LYS A 587 -28.35 8.84 -5.45
N ALA A 588 -28.98 9.68 -4.63
CA ALA A 588 -30.32 9.43 -4.09
C ALA A 588 -31.37 9.26 -5.20
N VAL A 589 -32.23 8.24 -5.05
CA VAL A 589 -33.28 7.91 -6.00
C VAL A 589 -34.62 7.86 -5.27
N GLU A 590 -35.50 8.83 -5.54
CA GLU A 590 -36.80 8.92 -4.87
C GLU A 590 -37.77 7.81 -5.30
N ARG A 591 -37.68 7.36 -6.55
CA ARG A 591 -38.49 6.28 -7.10
C ARG A 591 -37.59 5.33 -7.89
N PRO A 592 -37.10 4.23 -7.27
CA PRO A 592 -36.25 3.30 -7.95
C PRO A 592 -37.03 2.54 -9.06
N ALA A 593 -36.51 2.59 -10.29
CA ALA A 593 -36.98 1.76 -11.40
C ALA A 593 -36.37 0.35 -11.29
N ARG A 594 -36.70 -0.55 -12.23
CA ARG A 594 -36.12 -1.88 -12.25
C ARG A 594 -34.58 -1.80 -12.30
N GLY A 595 -33.93 -2.39 -11.31
CA GLY A 595 -32.48 -2.32 -11.20
C GLY A 595 -31.95 -2.69 -9.80
N ILE A 596 -30.64 -2.52 -9.61
CA ILE A 596 -29.97 -2.77 -8.33
C ILE A 596 -29.69 -1.43 -7.66
N TYR A 597 -30.05 -1.32 -6.39
CA TYR A 597 -29.91 -0.12 -5.57
C TYR A 597 -29.36 -0.44 -4.20
N LEU A 598 -28.84 0.57 -3.51
CA LEU A 598 -28.59 0.55 -2.09
C LEU A 598 -29.81 1.11 -1.38
N GLN A 599 -30.44 0.33 -0.52
CA GLN A 599 -31.56 0.75 0.33
C GLN A 599 -31.06 1.06 1.72
N ARG A 600 -31.29 2.29 2.18
CA ARG A 600 -31.08 2.66 3.58
C ARG A 600 -32.38 2.47 4.35
N ASN A 601 -32.31 1.60 5.36
CA ASN A 601 -33.43 1.31 6.26
C ASN A 601 -33.62 2.43 7.29
N ALA A 602 -34.76 2.39 8.00
CA ALA A 602 -35.08 3.34 9.06
C ALA A 602 -34.11 3.28 10.26
N ASP A 603 -33.45 2.15 10.49
CA ASP A 603 -32.41 1.94 11.50
C ASP A 603 -31.02 2.42 11.09
N GLY A 604 -30.90 3.00 9.89
CA GLY A 604 -29.63 3.50 9.34
C GLY A 604 -28.82 2.45 8.59
N THR A 605 -29.18 1.17 8.64
CA THR A 605 -28.50 0.11 7.90
C THR A 605 -28.68 0.27 6.39
N VAL A 606 -27.66 -0.13 5.62
CA VAL A 606 -27.70 -0.11 4.14
C VAL A 606 -27.58 -1.51 3.61
N ARG A 607 -28.47 -1.88 2.68
CA ARG A 607 -28.44 -3.17 2.00
C ARG A 607 -28.58 -3.02 0.49
N LYS A 608 -27.97 -3.92 -0.25
CA LYS A 608 -28.16 -4.03 -1.69
C LYS A 608 -29.52 -4.67 -1.98
N VAL A 609 -30.35 -4.01 -2.78
CA VAL A 609 -31.69 -4.51 -3.14
C VAL A 609 -31.87 -4.51 -4.66
N ALA A 610 -32.54 -5.54 -5.14
CA ALA A 610 -33.00 -5.59 -6.53
C ALA A 610 -34.45 -5.16 -6.58
N VAL A 611 -34.73 -4.07 -7.28
CA VAL A 611 -36.10 -3.63 -7.60
C VAL A 611 -36.50 -4.31 -8.90
N ARG A 612 -37.55 -5.14 -8.88
CA ARG A 612 -38.06 -5.91 -10.03
C ARG A 612 -39.10 -5.16 -10.85
#